data_dc723c897fe8098bc1b67983dd23cdc0
#
_entry.id   dc723c897fe8098bc1b67983dd23cdc0
#
_cell.length_a   1.000
_cell.length_b   1.000
_cell.length_c   1.000
_cell.angle_alpha   90.00
_cell.angle_beta   90.00
_cell.angle_gamma   90.00
#
_symmetry.space_group_name_H-M   'P 1'
#
loop_
_entity.id
_entity.type
_entity.pdbx_description
1 polymer ?
#
loop_
_entity_poly.entity_id
_entity_poly.type
_entity_poly.pdbx_seq_one_letter_code
_entity_poly.pdbx_strand_id
1 'polypeptide(L)'
;MDRIERREFVRKHRTCIFGYNRRSDGPAMTVVYYVLDGDDLLISTMAARAKALAVQRNPKVSLCILDEQWPLTYLQVYGDATLEEDFDQAVDVLRRVIDLMAEKDVSSDKLPEIERMAREENRVVIRVKPYATFATPPRHVYKAEDIDTLTHFTSNSQPW
;
A
#
# COMPACT_ATOMS: atom_id res chain seq x y z
N MET A 1 -13.62 -7.71 9.69
CA MET A 1 -12.28 -7.59 10.31
C MET A 1 -12.36 -6.61 11.46
N ASP A 2 -11.93 -7.02 12.64
CA ASP A 2 -11.70 -6.12 13.77
C ASP A 2 -10.39 -5.32 13.56
N ARG A 3 -9.99 -4.53 14.58
CA ARG A 3 -8.80 -3.67 14.47
C ARG A 3 -7.49 -4.48 14.36
N ILE A 4 -7.41 -5.60 15.05
CA ILE A 4 -6.22 -6.46 15.04
C ILE A 4 -6.14 -7.18 13.70
N GLU A 5 -7.24 -7.77 13.26
CA GLU A 5 -7.33 -8.46 11.97
C GLU A 5 -6.99 -7.55 10.79
N ARG A 6 -7.40 -6.26 10.82
CA ARG A 6 -7.05 -5.30 9.75
C ARG A 6 -5.54 -5.05 9.68
N ARG A 7 -4.88 -4.88 10.84
CA ARG A 7 -3.43 -4.70 10.90
C ARG A 7 -2.67 -5.94 10.45
N GLU A 8 -3.13 -7.11 10.87
CA GLU A 8 -2.56 -8.38 10.41
C GLU A 8 -2.75 -8.56 8.90
N PHE A 9 -3.90 -8.17 8.36
CA PHE A 9 -4.14 -8.20 6.92
C PHE A 9 -3.11 -7.33 6.18
N VAL A 10 -2.84 -6.11 6.66
CA VAL A 10 -1.82 -5.23 6.06
C VAL A 10 -0.42 -5.83 6.19
N ARG A 11 -0.08 -6.46 7.32
CA ARG A 11 1.25 -7.10 7.53
C ARG A 11 1.47 -8.31 6.64
N LYS A 12 0.42 -9.06 6.38
CA LYS A 12 0.47 -10.29 5.57
C LYS A 12 0.72 -10.01 4.09
N HIS A 13 0.24 -8.88 3.58
CA HIS A 13 0.34 -8.53 2.17
C HIS A 13 1.54 -7.61 1.90
N ARG A 14 1.96 -7.54 0.64
CA ARG A 14 3.16 -6.81 0.20
C ARG A 14 2.92 -5.80 -0.91
N THR A 15 1.73 -5.83 -1.51
CA THR A 15 1.34 -4.93 -2.61
C THR A 15 0.01 -4.27 -2.32
N CYS A 16 -0.18 -3.10 -2.89
CA CYS A 16 -1.48 -2.45 -2.89
C CYS A 16 -1.69 -1.63 -4.17
N ILE A 17 -2.93 -1.31 -4.44
CA ILE A 17 -3.29 -0.26 -5.40
C ILE A 17 -3.24 1.07 -4.64
N PHE A 18 -2.27 1.91 -4.99
CA PHE A 18 -2.08 3.24 -4.40
C PHE A 18 -2.85 4.27 -5.20
N GLY A 19 -3.86 4.88 -4.57
CA GLY A 19 -4.73 5.91 -5.13
C GLY A 19 -4.34 7.31 -4.65
N TYR A 20 -4.27 8.27 -5.58
CA TYR A 20 -3.91 9.66 -5.29
C TYR A 20 -4.66 10.63 -6.21
N ASN A 21 -4.80 11.88 -5.77
CA ASN A 21 -5.52 12.90 -6.52
C ASN A 21 -4.65 13.52 -7.62
N ARG A 22 -5.19 13.58 -8.83
CA ARG A 22 -4.61 14.34 -9.95
C ARG A 22 -5.06 15.81 -9.89
N ARG A 23 -4.42 16.66 -10.67
CA ARG A 23 -4.77 18.10 -10.70
C ARG A 23 -6.11 18.36 -11.37
N SER A 24 -6.36 17.70 -12.49
CA SER A 24 -7.45 18.06 -13.41
C SER A 24 -8.28 16.88 -13.88
N ASP A 25 -7.89 15.66 -13.61
CA ASP A 25 -8.63 14.49 -14.03
C ASP A 25 -9.10 13.67 -12.83
N GLY A 26 -9.73 12.54 -13.09
CA GLY A 26 -10.08 11.58 -12.06
C GLY A 26 -8.85 11.11 -11.26
N PRO A 27 -9.05 10.45 -10.13
CA PRO A 27 -7.96 9.93 -9.31
C PRO A 27 -7.09 8.95 -10.12
N ALA A 28 -5.79 8.96 -9.87
CA ALA A 28 -4.88 7.98 -10.44
C ALA A 28 -4.66 6.83 -9.47
N MET A 29 -4.43 5.63 -10.00
CA MET A 29 -4.16 4.42 -9.26
C MET A 29 -2.96 3.69 -9.86
N THR A 30 -2.06 3.20 -9.01
CA THR A 30 -0.90 2.41 -9.45
C THR A 30 -0.65 1.27 -8.47
N VAL A 31 -0.25 0.11 -8.99
CA VAL A 31 0.22 -0.99 -8.11
C VAL A 31 1.60 -0.62 -7.58
N VAL A 32 1.80 -0.80 -6.29
CA VAL A 32 3.06 -0.56 -5.61
C VAL A 32 3.34 -1.65 -4.58
N TYR A 33 4.63 -1.91 -4.31
CA TYR A 33 5.05 -2.60 -3.10
C TYR A 33 5.09 -1.62 -1.94
N TYR A 34 4.84 -2.11 -0.73
CA TYR A 34 5.03 -1.36 0.49
C TYR A 34 5.75 -2.20 1.55
N VAL A 35 6.42 -1.52 2.45
CA VAL A 35 6.99 -2.10 3.67
C VAL A 35 6.45 -1.33 4.87
N LEU A 36 6.55 -1.89 6.06
CA LEU A 36 6.00 -1.28 7.26
C LEU A 36 7.10 -0.69 8.15
N ASP A 37 6.77 0.44 8.76
CA ASP A 37 7.52 1.04 9.86
C ASP A 37 6.51 1.31 11.00
N GLY A 38 6.46 0.39 11.97
CA GLY A 38 5.34 0.34 12.91
C GLY A 38 4.02 0.10 12.20
N ASP A 39 3.12 1.08 12.28
CA ASP A 39 1.82 1.08 11.59
C ASP A 39 1.82 1.92 10.29
N ASP A 40 2.92 2.60 9.98
CA ASP A 40 3.06 3.40 8.75
C ASP A 40 3.42 2.50 7.56
N LEU A 41 2.88 2.81 6.39
CA LEU A 41 3.22 2.14 5.13
C LEU A 41 4.22 2.99 4.36
N LEU A 42 5.36 2.41 4.01
CA LEU A 42 6.43 3.05 3.27
C LEU A 42 6.48 2.53 1.83
N ILE A 43 6.50 3.45 0.88
CA ILE A 43 6.49 3.14 -0.56
C ILE A 43 7.70 3.81 -1.20
N SER A 44 8.56 3.03 -1.85
CA SER A 44 9.67 3.55 -2.64
C SER A 44 9.16 4.04 -4.00
N THR A 45 9.56 5.26 -4.38
CA THR A 45 9.26 5.82 -5.71
C THR A 45 10.37 6.78 -6.16
N MET A 46 10.36 7.18 -7.40
CA MET A 46 11.23 8.26 -7.91
C MET A 46 10.59 9.63 -7.63
N ALA A 47 11.37 10.62 -7.25
CA ALA A 47 10.87 11.97 -6.94
C ALA A 47 10.07 12.61 -8.08
N ALA A 48 10.43 12.34 -9.33
CA ALA A 48 9.76 12.88 -10.51
C ALA A 48 8.43 12.15 -10.88
N ARG A 49 8.09 11.06 -10.21
CA ARG A 49 6.85 10.33 -10.52
C ARG A 49 5.61 11.09 -10.08
N ALA A 50 4.55 10.95 -10.87
CA ALA A 50 3.27 11.64 -10.64
C ALA A 50 2.72 11.47 -9.22
N LYS A 51 2.88 10.27 -8.61
CA LYS A 51 2.43 10.01 -7.23
C LYS A 51 3.23 10.82 -6.19
N ALA A 52 4.54 10.96 -6.36
CA ALA A 52 5.37 11.78 -5.46
C ALA A 52 4.95 13.27 -5.51
N LEU A 53 4.82 13.80 -6.74
CA LEU A 53 4.37 15.17 -6.95
C LEU A 53 2.92 15.41 -6.49
N ALA A 54 2.06 14.39 -6.57
CA ALA A 54 0.68 14.48 -6.11
C ALA A 54 0.60 14.55 -4.59
N VAL A 55 1.36 13.72 -3.87
CA VAL A 55 1.42 13.70 -2.40
C VAL A 55 1.88 15.04 -1.84
N GLN A 56 2.86 15.71 -2.47
CA GLN A 56 3.30 17.05 -2.06
C GLN A 56 2.17 18.10 -2.13
N ARG A 57 1.24 17.95 -3.09
CA ARG A 57 0.12 18.87 -3.27
C ARG A 57 -1.09 18.53 -2.41
N ASN A 58 -1.36 17.24 -2.26
CA ASN A 58 -2.50 16.74 -1.49
C ASN A 58 -2.10 15.45 -0.78
N PRO A 59 -1.96 15.48 0.54
CA PRO A 59 -1.52 14.32 1.31
C PRO A 59 -2.56 13.20 1.41
N LYS A 60 -3.81 13.43 1.03
CA LYS A 60 -4.87 12.43 1.15
C LYS A 60 -4.73 11.35 0.09
N VAL A 61 -4.50 10.12 0.56
CA VAL A 61 -4.32 8.94 -0.28
C VAL A 61 -5.20 7.80 0.19
N SER A 62 -5.41 6.84 -0.69
CA SER A 62 -6.04 5.57 -0.35
C SER A 62 -5.25 4.40 -0.93
N LEU A 63 -5.16 3.33 -0.16
CA LEU A 63 -4.48 2.10 -0.54
C LEU A 63 -5.49 0.97 -0.50
N CYS A 64 -5.68 0.27 -1.61
CA CYS A 64 -6.48 -0.95 -1.65
C CYS A 64 -5.54 -2.15 -1.61
N ILE A 65 -5.54 -2.85 -0.49
CA ILE A 65 -4.78 -4.09 -0.29
C ILE A 65 -5.72 -5.24 -0.60
N LEU A 66 -5.33 -6.09 -1.53
CA LEU A 66 -6.16 -7.17 -2.06
C LEU A 66 -5.55 -8.52 -1.71
N ASP A 67 -6.36 -9.41 -1.16
CA ASP A 67 -6.05 -10.84 -1.10
C ASP A 67 -6.64 -11.51 -2.35
N GLU A 68 -5.79 -12.03 -3.22
CA GLU A 68 -6.21 -12.68 -4.47
C GLU A 68 -6.69 -14.11 -4.26
N GLN A 69 -6.57 -14.65 -3.04
CA GLN A 69 -7.09 -15.97 -2.72
C GLN A 69 -8.63 -15.93 -2.63
N TRP A 70 -9.25 -16.97 -3.11
CA TRP A 70 -10.70 -17.12 -3.01
C TRP A 70 -11.14 -17.48 -1.58
N PRO A 71 -12.20 -16.84 -1.02
CA PRO A 71 -12.97 -15.74 -1.58
C PRO A 71 -12.20 -14.41 -1.54
N LEU A 72 -12.27 -13.63 -2.62
CA LEU A 72 -11.59 -12.35 -2.73
C LEU A 72 -11.93 -11.44 -1.54
N THR A 73 -10.89 -10.97 -0.89
CA THR A 73 -11.00 -10.06 0.26
C THR A 73 -10.11 -8.85 0.03
N TYR A 74 -10.53 -7.69 0.46
CA TYR A 74 -9.72 -6.49 0.38
C TYR A 74 -9.88 -5.62 1.63
N LEU A 75 -8.88 -4.81 1.86
CA LEU A 75 -8.92 -3.74 2.86
C LEU A 75 -8.51 -2.44 2.19
N GLN A 76 -9.38 -1.44 2.25
CA GLN A 76 -9.02 -0.08 1.87
C GLN A 76 -8.51 0.67 3.09
N VAL A 77 -7.32 1.24 2.98
CA VAL A 77 -6.67 2.06 4.00
C VAL A 77 -6.66 3.51 3.52
N TYR A 78 -7.19 4.41 4.31
CA TYR A 78 -7.09 5.86 4.09
C TYR A 78 -5.95 6.41 4.94
N GLY A 79 -5.10 7.24 4.37
CA GLY A 79 -3.95 7.78 5.08
C GLY A 79 -3.58 9.19 4.66
N ASP A 80 -2.80 9.83 5.51
CA ASP A 80 -2.07 11.04 5.23
C ASP A 80 -0.65 10.68 4.80
N ALA A 81 -0.27 11.09 3.59
CA ALA A 81 1.01 10.77 3.00
C ALA A 81 1.96 11.97 3.07
N THR A 82 3.23 11.68 3.37
CA THR A 82 4.34 12.64 3.30
C THR A 82 5.41 12.12 2.37
N LEU A 83 6.11 13.03 1.69
CA LEU A 83 7.28 12.69 0.90
C LEU A 83 8.52 12.92 1.76
N GLU A 84 9.34 11.88 1.89
CA GLU A 84 10.59 11.89 2.65
C GLU A 84 11.76 11.72 1.67
N GLU A 85 12.71 12.66 1.73
CA GLU A 85 13.85 12.75 0.79
C GLU A 85 15.17 12.30 1.45
N ASP A 86 15.09 11.64 2.60
CA ASP A 86 16.26 11.06 3.25
C ASP A 86 16.81 9.91 2.42
N PHE A 87 18.09 10.01 2.03
CA PHE A 87 18.73 9.06 1.14
C PHE A 87 18.92 7.69 1.78
N ASP A 88 19.36 7.64 3.03
CA ASP A 88 19.61 6.36 3.71
C ASP A 88 18.31 5.59 3.92
N GLN A 89 17.24 6.30 4.26
CA GLN A 89 15.90 5.73 4.33
C GLN A 89 15.40 5.26 2.97
N ALA A 90 15.64 6.03 1.90
CA ALA A 90 15.25 5.63 0.55
C ALA A 90 15.97 4.34 0.11
N VAL A 91 17.23 4.19 0.46
CA VAL A 91 18.03 2.97 0.23
C VAL A 91 17.46 1.80 1.03
N ASP A 92 17.19 1.99 2.33
CA ASP A 92 16.63 0.92 3.18
C ASP A 92 15.28 0.44 2.66
N VAL A 93 14.36 1.36 2.36
CA VAL A 93 13.03 1.00 1.84
C VAL A 93 13.15 0.31 0.48
N LEU A 94 14.02 0.79 -0.41
CA LEU A 94 14.26 0.15 -1.71
C LEU A 94 14.80 -1.27 -1.53
N ARG A 95 15.78 -1.47 -0.65
CA ARG A 95 16.33 -2.79 -0.34
C ARG A 95 15.25 -3.74 0.16
N ARG A 96 14.43 -3.31 1.13
CA ARG A 96 13.34 -4.12 1.68
C ARG A 96 12.27 -4.46 0.63
N VAL A 97 11.99 -3.56 -0.31
CA VAL A 97 11.11 -3.84 -1.46
C VAL A 97 11.73 -4.89 -2.38
N ILE A 98 13.05 -4.80 -2.63
CA ILE A 98 13.76 -5.81 -3.44
C ILE A 98 13.73 -7.18 -2.75
N ASP A 99 13.91 -7.23 -1.42
CA ASP A 99 13.79 -8.46 -0.64
C ASP A 99 12.39 -9.11 -0.82
N LEU A 100 11.32 -8.30 -0.75
CA LEU A 100 9.96 -8.77 -1.00
C LEU A 100 9.76 -9.31 -2.43
N MET A 101 10.31 -8.63 -3.43
CA MET A 101 10.22 -9.03 -4.84
C MET A 101 11.00 -10.32 -5.11
N ALA A 102 12.17 -10.48 -4.48
CA ALA A 102 13.03 -11.65 -4.61
C ALA A 102 12.59 -12.83 -3.75
N GLU A 103 11.65 -12.62 -2.82
CA GLU A 103 11.20 -13.59 -1.81
C GLU A 103 12.36 -14.13 -0.95
N LYS A 104 13.40 -13.32 -0.77
CA LYS A 104 14.59 -13.62 0.03
C LYS A 104 15.34 -12.35 0.37
N ASP A 105 16.08 -12.38 1.45
CA ASP A 105 16.99 -11.30 1.80
C ASP A 105 18.10 -11.16 0.74
N VAL A 106 18.26 -9.96 0.23
CA VAL A 106 19.35 -9.64 -0.69
C VAL A 106 20.67 -9.57 0.08
N SER A 107 21.68 -10.20 -0.46
CA SER A 107 23.01 -10.23 0.16
C SER A 107 23.60 -8.84 0.34
N SER A 108 24.32 -8.61 1.45
CA SER A 108 24.91 -7.32 1.79
C SER A 108 25.95 -6.81 0.77
N ASP A 109 26.54 -7.70 -0.02
CA ASP A 109 27.44 -7.33 -1.12
C ASP A 109 26.73 -6.58 -2.26
N LYS A 110 25.40 -6.64 -2.34
CA LYS A 110 24.55 -5.91 -3.29
C LYS A 110 24.17 -4.50 -2.84
N LEU A 111 24.45 -4.13 -1.60
CA LEU A 111 24.11 -2.82 -1.08
C LEU A 111 24.65 -1.66 -1.93
N PRO A 112 25.92 -1.67 -2.40
CA PRO A 112 26.45 -0.61 -3.26
C PRO A 112 25.66 -0.44 -4.59
N GLU A 113 25.13 -1.53 -5.13
CA GLU A 113 24.31 -1.51 -6.35
C GLU A 113 22.95 -0.86 -6.07
N ILE A 114 22.35 -1.16 -4.91
CA ILE A 114 21.07 -0.58 -4.47
C ILE A 114 21.23 0.92 -4.21
N GLU A 115 22.32 1.33 -3.54
CA GLU A 115 22.64 2.75 -3.31
C GLU A 115 22.83 3.50 -4.63
N ARG A 116 23.56 2.92 -5.58
CA ARG A 116 23.73 3.50 -6.91
C ARG A 116 22.38 3.67 -7.61
N MET A 117 21.55 2.63 -7.62
CA MET A 117 20.20 2.68 -8.22
C MET A 117 19.35 3.77 -7.55
N ALA A 118 19.34 3.84 -6.20
CA ALA A 118 18.60 4.85 -5.47
C ALA A 118 19.02 6.28 -5.85
N ARG A 119 20.32 6.50 -6.06
CA ARG A 119 20.89 7.78 -6.46
C ARG A 119 20.55 8.14 -7.92
N GLU A 120 20.78 7.22 -8.84
CA GLU A 120 20.54 7.42 -10.27
C GLU A 120 19.06 7.69 -10.57
N GLU A 121 18.17 7.01 -9.86
CA GLU A 121 16.72 7.15 -10.01
C GLU A 121 16.11 8.26 -9.14
N ASN A 122 16.91 8.93 -8.33
CA ASN A 122 16.46 9.90 -7.35
C ASN A 122 15.29 9.36 -6.51
N ARG A 123 15.55 8.25 -5.82
CA ARG A 123 14.55 7.56 -5.00
C ARG A 123 14.21 8.36 -3.75
N VAL A 124 12.93 8.35 -3.44
CA VAL A 124 12.32 8.97 -2.26
C VAL A 124 11.31 8.00 -1.65
N VAL A 125 10.89 8.27 -0.44
CA VAL A 125 9.90 7.47 0.27
C VAL A 125 8.59 8.24 0.40
N ILE A 126 7.48 7.62 0.05
CA ILE A 126 6.16 8.07 0.47
C ILE A 126 5.83 7.33 1.75
N ARG A 127 5.75 8.06 2.87
CA ARG A 127 5.24 7.55 4.16
C ARG A 127 3.76 7.82 4.25
N VAL A 128 2.98 6.78 4.45
CA VAL A 128 1.53 6.88 4.66
C VAL A 128 1.21 6.56 6.11
N LYS A 129 0.61 7.51 6.82
CA LYS A 129 0.07 7.34 8.17
C LYS A 129 -1.42 7.01 8.08
N PRO A 130 -1.84 5.77 8.35
CA PRO A 130 -3.23 5.40 8.28
C PRO A 130 -4.06 6.13 9.34
N TYR A 131 -5.29 6.53 8.98
CA TYR A 131 -6.25 7.07 9.94
C TYR A 131 -7.59 6.34 9.93
N ALA A 132 -7.96 5.70 8.83
CA ALA A 132 -9.20 4.95 8.71
C ALA A 132 -9.07 3.79 7.72
N THR A 133 -9.98 2.84 7.84
CA THR A 133 -10.08 1.69 6.94
C THR A 133 -11.51 1.45 6.52
N PHE A 134 -11.67 0.79 5.38
CA PHE A 134 -12.95 0.33 4.87
C PHE A 134 -12.79 -1.07 4.27
N ALA A 135 -13.70 -1.98 4.57
CA ALA A 135 -13.77 -3.29 3.97
C ALA A 135 -15.23 -3.71 3.81
N THR A 136 -15.54 -4.35 2.71
CA THR A 136 -16.83 -5.00 2.53
C THR A 136 -16.65 -6.48 2.86
N PRO A 137 -17.51 -7.07 3.68
CA PRO A 137 -17.50 -8.52 3.89
C PRO A 137 -17.67 -9.25 2.55
N PRO A 138 -16.94 -10.36 2.34
CA PRO A 138 -17.09 -11.15 1.13
C PRO A 138 -18.55 -11.58 0.93
N ARG A 139 -19.05 -11.40 -0.29
CA ARG A 139 -20.38 -11.86 -0.71
C ARG A 139 -20.20 -12.88 -1.81
N HIS A 140 -20.02 -14.12 -1.42
CA HIS A 140 -19.84 -15.17 -2.38
C HIS A 140 -21.01 -16.14 -2.31
N VAL A 141 -21.64 -16.34 -3.45
CA VAL A 141 -22.64 -17.37 -3.64
C VAL A 141 -21.91 -18.61 -4.16
N TYR A 142 -21.78 -19.61 -3.33
CA TYR A 142 -21.14 -20.86 -3.71
C TYR A 142 -22.08 -21.82 -4.43
N LYS A 143 -23.38 -21.72 -4.11
CA LYS A 143 -24.43 -22.53 -4.70
C LYS A 143 -25.67 -21.65 -4.91
N ALA A 144 -26.49 -22.03 -5.91
CA ALA A 144 -27.71 -21.27 -6.21
C ALA A 144 -28.69 -21.23 -5.02
N GLU A 145 -28.71 -22.24 -4.19
CA GLU A 145 -29.54 -22.34 -2.97
C GLU A 145 -29.12 -21.36 -1.87
N ASP A 146 -27.90 -20.82 -1.93
CA ASP A 146 -27.39 -19.88 -0.94
C ASP A 146 -27.85 -18.43 -1.20
N ILE A 147 -28.50 -18.17 -2.34
CA ILE A 147 -28.90 -16.80 -2.73
C ILE A 147 -29.86 -16.18 -1.71
N ASP A 148 -30.79 -16.95 -1.17
CA ASP A 148 -31.78 -16.48 -0.21
C ASP A 148 -31.18 -16.17 1.16
N THR A 149 -29.95 -16.64 1.41
CA THR A 149 -29.23 -16.36 2.66
C THR A 149 -28.37 -15.12 2.59
N LEU A 150 -28.25 -14.47 1.42
CA LEU A 150 -27.49 -13.25 1.24
C LEU A 150 -28.10 -12.10 2.03
N THR A 151 -27.39 -11.64 3.03
CA THR A 151 -27.76 -10.44 3.78
C THR A 151 -27.06 -9.21 3.18
N HIS A 152 -27.76 -8.09 3.14
CA HIS A 152 -27.18 -6.82 2.76
C HIS A 152 -26.42 -6.24 3.95
N PHE A 153 -25.07 -6.17 3.81
CA PHE A 153 -24.22 -5.46 4.76
C PHE A 153 -23.87 -4.09 4.21
N THR A 154 -24.10 -3.05 4.98
CA THR A 154 -23.49 -1.76 4.74
C THR A 154 -22.23 -1.67 5.58
N SER A 155 -21.10 -1.36 4.95
CA SER A 155 -19.85 -1.13 5.64
C SER A 155 -19.61 0.36 5.80
N ASN A 156 -19.15 0.76 6.97
CA ASN A 156 -18.72 2.11 7.26
C ASN A 156 -17.22 2.16 7.43
N SER A 157 -16.66 3.33 7.21
CA SER A 157 -15.25 3.58 7.54
C SER A 157 -15.01 3.38 9.03
N GLN A 158 -13.94 2.68 9.36
CA GLN A 158 -13.53 2.37 10.73
C GLN A 158 -12.20 3.06 11.04
N PRO A 159 -11.98 3.58 12.25
CA PRO A 159 -10.67 4.10 12.66
C PRO A 159 -9.56 3.04 12.53
N TRP A 160 -8.38 3.49 12.18
CA TRP A 160 -7.17 2.64 12.11
C TRP A 160 -6.73 2.06 13.44
#